data_a474753dbf1f5698194e68d5b921e700
#
_entry.id   a474753dbf1f5698194e68d5b921e700
#
_cell.length_a   1.000
_cell.length_b   1.000
_cell.length_c   1.000
_cell.angle_alpha   90.00
_cell.angle_beta   90.00
_cell.angle_gamma   90.00
#
_symmetry.space_group_name_H-M   'P 1'
#
loop_
_entity.id
_entity.type
_entity.pdbx_description
1 polymer ?
#
loop_
_entity_poly.entity_id
_entity_poly.type
_entity_poly.pdbx_seq_one_letter_code
_entity_poly.pdbx_strand_id
1 'polypeptide(L)'
;MRVFLGVIFFLLLSFCNAQSGRVFDQLTLDSKILKGERKYAIYLPSDYESSKRDYPILYLLHGAGDDHTGWVQYGEVLQIADKEINVGNSTSMIIVMPDAQTGKKGYFNSFSEKWNYEDYFFNEFIPFIEKKYRVKSEKKYRAIAGLSMGGGGSFVYALH
;
A
#
# COMPACT_ATOMS: atom_id res chain seq x y z
N MET A 1 -0.55 64.11 28.72
CA MET A 1 -0.44 63.48 27.39
C MET A 1 -0.09 62.01 27.59
N ARG A 2 -1.11 61.13 27.57
CA ARG A 2 -0.92 59.67 27.82
C ARG A 2 -0.81 58.98 26.49
N VAL A 3 0.37 58.39 26.21
CA VAL A 3 0.63 57.59 24.99
C VAL A 3 0.12 56.20 25.28
N PHE A 4 -0.94 55.76 24.56
CA PHE A 4 -1.43 54.37 24.53
C PHE A 4 -0.55 53.56 23.56
N LEU A 5 0.27 52.69 24.12
CA LEU A 5 1.03 51.70 23.35
C LEU A 5 0.11 50.50 23.07
N GLY A 6 -0.46 50.44 21.87
CA GLY A 6 -1.24 49.29 21.44
C GLY A 6 -0.33 48.14 21.03
N VAL A 7 -0.32 47.07 21.83
CA VAL A 7 0.36 45.81 21.48
C VAL A 7 -0.52 45.05 20.49
N ILE A 8 -0.13 45.04 19.22
CA ILE A 8 -0.76 44.20 18.19
C ILE A 8 -0.22 42.79 18.37
N PHE A 9 -1.06 41.91 18.94
CA PHE A 9 -0.77 40.48 19.07
C PHE A 9 -1.08 39.82 17.71
N PHE A 10 -0.06 39.59 16.90
CA PHE A 10 -0.18 38.85 15.64
C PHE A 10 -0.36 37.35 15.97
N LEU A 11 -1.58 36.86 15.98
CA LEU A 11 -1.91 35.42 16.04
C LEU A 11 -1.44 34.78 14.73
N LEU A 12 -0.24 34.21 14.72
CA LEU A 12 0.20 33.26 13.71
C LEU A 12 -0.65 31.99 13.83
N LEU A 13 -1.77 31.95 13.11
CA LEU A 13 -2.51 30.73 12.86
C LEU A 13 -1.63 29.83 11.96
N SER A 14 -0.82 28.98 12.57
CA SER A 14 -0.17 27.89 11.89
C SER A 14 -1.28 26.96 11.38
N PHE A 15 -1.62 27.05 10.10
CA PHE A 15 -2.43 26.03 9.42
C PHE A 15 -1.60 24.76 9.41
N CYS A 16 -1.81 23.89 10.37
CA CYS A 16 -1.32 22.52 10.34
C CYS A 16 -2.10 21.81 9.22
N ASN A 17 -1.60 21.92 7.99
CA ASN A 17 -2.10 21.06 6.91
C ASN A 17 -1.70 19.63 7.31
N ALA A 18 -2.66 18.85 7.78
CA ALA A 18 -2.48 17.42 7.88
C ALA A 18 -2.16 16.91 6.46
N GLN A 19 -0.90 16.59 6.25
CA GLN A 19 -0.45 16.10 4.95
C GLN A 19 -1.03 14.69 4.77
N SER A 20 -1.88 14.50 3.75
CA SER A 20 -2.51 13.21 3.45
C SER A 20 -1.63 12.38 2.53
N GLY A 21 -1.66 11.07 2.72
CA GLY A 21 -1.08 10.12 1.77
C GLY A 21 -1.81 10.15 0.42
N ARG A 22 -1.34 9.35 -0.52
CA ARG A 22 -1.92 9.25 -1.87
C ARG A 22 -2.17 7.80 -2.24
N VAL A 23 -3.28 7.55 -2.91
CA VAL A 23 -3.60 6.25 -3.51
C VAL A 23 -3.56 6.38 -5.03
N PHE A 24 -2.94 5.40 -5.69
CA PHE A 24 -2.96 5.20 -7.13
C PHE A 24 -3.49 3.80 -7.40
N ASP A 25 -4.60 3.69 -8.10
CA ASP A 25 -5.35 2.45 -8.32
C ASP A 25 -5.46 2.00 -9.79
N GLN A 26 -4.80 2.73 -10.71
CA GLN A 26 -4.77 2.41 -12.14
C GLN A 26 -3.36 2.00 -12.59
N LEU A 27 -2.66 1.24 -11.74
CA LEU A 27 -1.28 0.84 -12.02
C LEU A 27 -1.22 -0.58 -12.56
N THR A 28 -0.22 -0.83 -13.42
CA THR A 28 -0.05 -2.11 -14.08
C THR A 28 1.40 -2.58 -14.10
N LEU A 29 1.55 -3.88 -14.25
CA LEU A 29 2.80 -4.59 -14.49
C LEU A 29 2.58 -5.68 -15.55
N ASP A 30 3.40 -5.70 -16.59
CA ASP A 30 3.43 -6.80 -17.54
C ASP A 30 4.15 -8.01 -16.95
N SER A 31 3.40 -9.11 -16.74
CA SER A 31 3.92 -10.35 -16.20
C SER A 31 4.26 -11.33 -17.33
N LYS A 32 5.49 -11.85 -17.28
CA LYS A 32 5.93 -12.95 -18.15
C LYS A 32 5.39 -14.29 -17.65
N ILE A 33 5.34 -14.48 -16.33
CA ILE A 33 4.84 -15.71 -15.68
C ILE A 33 3.35 -15.89 -15.96
N LEU A 34 2.55 -14.85 -15.75
CA LEU A 34 1.09 -14.88 -15.95
C LEU A 34 0.67 -14.48 -17.37
N LYS A 35 1.64 -14.14 -18.23
CA LYS A 35 1.45 -13.83 -19.67
C LYS A 35 0.41 -12.73 -19.91
N GLY A 36 0.63 -11.56 -19.32
CA GLY A 36 -0.22 -10.40 -19.55
C GLY A 36 -0.15 -9.38 -18.43
N GLU A 37 -0.85 -8.28 -18.65
CA GLU A 37 -0.91 -7.18 -17.72
C GLU A 37 -1.59 -7.58 -16.40
N ARG A 38 -0.98 -7.19 -15.29
CA ARG A 38 -1.50 -7.36 -13.93
C ARG A 38 -1.68 -6.00 -13.28
N LYS A 39 -2.85 -5.79 -12.71
CA LYS A 39 -3.21 -4.54 -12.04
C LYS A 39 -2.78 -4.56 -10.58
N TYR A 40 -2.55 -3.38 -10.04
CA TYR A 40 -2.35 -3.17 -8.60
C TYR A 40 -2.70 -1.75 -8.21
N ALA A 41 -3.05 -1.55 -6.95
CA ALA A 41 -3.13 -0.25 -6.33
C ALA A 41 -2.00 -0.07 -5.31
N ILE A 42 -1.67 1.18 -5.00
CA ILE A 42 -0.65 1.53 -4.01
C ILE A 42 -1.08 2.75 -3.20
N TYR A 43 -0.87 2.69 -1.90
CA TYR A 43 -0.88 3.83 -1.00
C TYR A 43 0.56 4.25 -0.72
N LEU A 44 0.84 5.54 -0.86
CA LEU A 44 2.09 6.19 -0.49
C LEU A 44 1.83 7.14 0.69
N PRO A 45 2.62 7.06 1.78
CA PRO A 45 2.40 7.90 2.96
C PRO A 45 2.62 9.38 2.65
N SER A 46 2.06 10.23 3.49
CA SER A 46 2.01 11.68 3.28
C SER A 46 3.38 12.34 3.09
N ASP A 47 4.42 11.80 3.72
CA ASP A 47 5.79 12.30 3.62
C ASP A 47 6.59 11.65 2.45
N TYR A 48 5.96 10.81 1.62
CA TYR A 48 6.69 10.10 0.56
C TYR A 48 7.38 11.04 -0.41
N GLU A 49 6.75 12.12 -0.85
CA GLU A 49 7.36 13.06 -1.81
C GLU A 49 8.41 13.99 -1.17
N SER A 50 8.23 14.34 0.09
CA SER A 50 9.11 15.27 0.81
C SER A 50 10.33 14.58 1.44
N SER A 51 10.27 13.28 1.67
CA SER A 51 11.33 12.45 2.26
C SER A 51 12.15 11.73 1.17
N LYS A 52 13.40 11.43 1.50
CA LYS A 52 14.27 10.55 0.69
C LYS A 52 14.47 9.16 1.31
N ARG A 53 13.78 8.87 2.42
CA ARG A 53 13.92 7.62 3.14
C ARG A 53 13.24 6.46 2.41
N ASP A 54 13.67 5.24 2.72
CA ASP A 54 12.97 4.03 2.34
C ASP A 54 11.95 3.64 3.40
N TYR A 55 10.85 3.01 2.99
CA TYR A 55 9.70 2.68 3.82
C TYR A 55 9.53 1.17 3.98
N PRO A 56 9.08 0.68 5.14
CA PRO A 56 8.53 -0.67 5.24
C PRO A 56 7.32 -0.79 4.30
N ILE A 57 7.00 -2.01 3.91
CA ILE A 57 5.93 -2.29 2.96
C ILE A 57 4.96 -3.33 3.51
N LEU A 58 3.66 -3.08 3.29
CA LEU A 58 2.57 -4.03 3.50
C LEU A 58 2.00 -4.46 2.14
N TYR A 59 2.01 -5.75 1.86
CA TYR A 59 1.24 -6.35 0.78
C TYR A 59 -0.13 -6.74 1.32
N LEU A 60 -1.19 -6.07 0.83
CA LEU A 60 -2.55 -6.20 1.33
C LEU A 60 -3.44 -6.90 0.30
N LEU A 61 -3.77 -8.16 0.58
CA LEU A 61 -4.43 -9.06 -0.33
C LEU A 61 -5.96 -9.00 -0.19
N HIS A 62 -6.68 -8.88 -1.32
CA HIS A 62 -8.15 -8.81 -1.33
C HIS A 62 -8.81 -10.19 -1.20
N GLY A 63 -10.12 -10.23 -0.91
CA GLY A 63 -10.93 -11.44 -0.82
C GLY A 63 -11.40 -11.97 -2.18
N ALA A 64 -12.02 -13.14 -2.19
CA ALA A 64 -12.63 -13.69 -3.40
C ALA A 64 -13.77 -12.79 -3.90
N GLY A 65 -13.86 -12.61 -5.21
CA GLY A 65 -14.86 -11.74 -5.85
C GLY A 65 -14.51 -10.25 -5.88
N ASP A 66 -13.35 -9.88 -5.35
CA ASP A 66 -12.84 -8.52 -5.30
C ASP A 66 -11.60 -8.38 -6.20
N ASP A 67 -11.00 -7.19 -6.26
CA ASP A 67 -9.80 -6.89 -7.03
C ASP A 67 -8.85 -5.93 -6.28
N HIS A 68 -7.85 -5.39 -6.96
CA HIS A 68 -6.86 -4.45 -6.41
C HIS A 68 -7.47 -3.13 -5.88
N THR A 69 -8.72 -2.80 -6.23
CA THR A 69 -9.40 -1.56 -5.80
C THR A 69 -10.24 -1.74 -4.54
N GLY A 70 -10.55 -2.98 -4.13
CA GLY A 70 -11.47 -3.26 -3.03
C GLY A 70 -11.07 -2.61 -1.71
N TRP A 71 -9.79 -2.64 -1.36
CA TRP A 71 -9.27 -1.97 -0.16
C TRP A 71 -9.33 -0.44 -0.26
N VAL A 72 -9.30 0.11 -1.48
CA VAL A 72 -9.45 1.55 -1.73
C VAL A 72 -10.91 1.96 -1.60
N GLN A 73 -11.83 1.20 -2.23
CA GLN A 73 -13.25 1.57 -2.35
C GLN A 73 -14.07 1.21 -1.10
N TYR A 74 -13.81 0.06 -0.49
CA TYR A 74 -14.59 -0.48 0.61
C TYR A 74 -13.80 -0.57 1.92
N GLY A 75 -12.48 -0.70 1.85
CA GLY A 75 -11.58 -0.81 3.00
C GLY A 75 -11.03 0.52 3.50
N GLU A 76 -11.36 1.64 2.86
CA GLU A 76 -10.96 3.00 3.26
C GLU A 76 -9.45 3.12 3.58
N VAL A 77 -8.61 2.41 2.81
CA VAL A 77 -7.18 2.26 3.10
C VAL A 77 -6.46 3.59 3.28
N LEU A 78 -6.82 4.62 2.50
CA LEU A 78 -6.23 5.95 2.61
C LEU A 78 -6.52 6.57 3.97
N GLN A 79 -7.80 6.62 4.35
CA GLN A 79 -8.27 7.29 5.57
C GLN A 79 -7.74 6.59 6.83
N ILE A 80 -7.77 5.26 6.82
CA ILE A 80 -7.31 4.45 7.95
C ILE A 80 -5.79 4.55 8.10
N ALA A 81 -5.04 4.39 7.02
CA ALA A 81 -3.58 4.47 7.05
C ALA A 81 -3.11 5.86 7.52
N ASP A 82 -3.65 6.92 6.94
CA ASP A 82 -3.33 8.30 7.32
C ASP A 82 -3.64 8.55 8.80
N LYS A 83 -4.82 8.14 9.27
CA LYS A 83 -5.22 8.30 10.66
C LYS A 83 -4.25 7.61 11.61
N GLU A 84 -3.98 6.32 11.38
CA GLU A 84 -3.15 5.52 12.28
C GLU A 84 -1.68 5.96 12.27
N ILE A 85 -1.17 6.42 11.13
CA ILE A 85 0.17 7.00 11.00
C ILE A 85 0.24 8.35 11.73
N ASN A 86 -0.75 9.23 11.53
CA ASN A 86 -0.74 10.58 12.10
C ASN A 86 -0.89 10.59 13.64
N VAL A 87 -1.61 9.62 14.21
CA VAL A 87 -1.71 9.49 15.67
C VAL A 87 -0.57 8.67 16.30
N GLY A 88 0.37 8.16 15.49
CA GLY A 88 1.54 7.42 15.95
C GLY A 88 1.27 5.95 16.31
N ASN A 89 0.11 5.41 15.99
CA ASN A 89 -0.22 3.99 16.19
C ASN A 89 0.46 3.09 15.17
N SER A 90 0.83 3.65 14.01
CA SER A 90 1.53 2.93 12.95
C SER A 90 2.70 3.75 12.42
N THR A 91 3.72 3.06 11.92
CA THR A 91 4.80 3.71 11.18
C THR A 91 4.35 4.08 9.77
N SER A 92 4.91 5.16 9.21
CA SER A 92 4.72 5.45 7.79
C SER A 92 5.23 4.28 6.95
N MET A 93 4.36 3.74 6.09
CA MET A 93 4.65 2.59 5.24
C MET A 93 4.02 2.73 3.86
N ILE A 94 4.52 1.99 2.91
CA ILE A 94 3.88 1.78 1.61
C ILE A 94 2.90 0.61 1.76
N ILE A 95 1.68 0.72 1.18
CA ILE A 95 0.72 -0.39 1.13
C ILE A 95 0.45 -0.71 -0.34
N VAL A 96 0.65 -1.95 -0.73
CA VAL A 96 0.45 -2.41 -2.12
C VAL A 96 -0.64 -3.46 -2.16
N MET A 97 -1.59 -3.29 -3.07
CA MET A 97 -2.78 -4.11 -3.21
C MET A 97 -2.80 -4.72 -4.63
N PRO A 98 -2.26 -5.95 -4.79
CA PRO A 98 -2.25 -6.62 -6.09
C PRO A 98 -3.60 -7.24 -6.44
N ASP A 99 -3.91 -7.35 -7.74
CA ASP A 99 -5.06 -8.07 -8.26
C ASP A 99 -4.71 -9.56 -8.48
N ALA A 100 -5.43 -10.45 -7.81
CA ALA A 100 -5.31 -11.90 -7.99
C ALA A 100 -6.35 -12.49 -8.98
N GLN A 101 -7.14 -11.66 -9.65
CA GLN A 101 -8.12 -12.03 -10.66
C GLN A 101 -9.06 -13.17 -10.20
N THR A 102 -9.82 -12.94 -9.18
CA THR A 102 -10.44 -13.94 -8.31
C THR A 102 -11.67 -14.67 -8.84
N GLY A 103 -12.10 -14.48 -10.05
CA GLY A 103 -13.27 -15.22 -10.58
C GLY A 103 -13.13 -16.74 -10.56
N LYS A 104 -11.94 -17.27 -10.78
CA LYS A 104 -11.61 -18.71 -10.75
C LYS A 104 -10.20 -18.99 -10.25
N LYS A 105 -9.44 -17.97 -9.96
CA LYS A 105 -8.00 -18.03 -9.70
C LYS A 105 -7.77 -17.45 -8.31
N GLY A 106 -6.58 -17.29 -7.88
CA GLY A 106 -6.29 -16.78 -6.57
C GLY A 106 -4.78 -16.63 -6.39
N TYR A 107 -4.34 -16.58 -5.15
CA TYR A 107 -2.96 -16.32 -4.80
C TYR A 107 -2.01 -17.53 -4.95
N PHE A 108 -2.52 -18.74 -5.24
CA PHE A 108 -1.72 -19.95 -5.30
C PHE A 108 -1.41 -20.37 -6.74
N ASN A 109 -0.34 -21.15 -6.90
CA ASN A 109 -0.08 -21.82 -8.15
C ASN A 109 -1.10 -22.93 -8.39
N SER A 110 -1.65 -23.00 -9.60
CA SER A 110 -2.58 -24.03 -10.03
C SER A 110 -2.08 -24.76 -11.27
N PHE A 111 -1.76 -26.03 -11.12
CA PHE A 111 -1.29 -26.87 -12.23
C PHE A 111 -2.36 -27.07 -13.32
N SER A 112 -3.63 -27.23 -12.92
CA SER A 112 -4.73 -27.49 -13.85
C SER A 112 -5.11 -26.26 -14.69
N GLU A 113 -4.91 -25.06 -14.15
CA GLU A 113 -5.33 -23.80 -14.78
C GLU A 113 -4.16 -23.02 -15.41
N LYS A 114 -2.93 -23.55 -15.32
CA LYS A 114 -1.71 -22.85 -15.77
C LYS A 114 -1.60 -21.44 -15.14
N TRP A 115 -1.97 -21.34 -13.87
CA TRP A 115 -1.98 -20.13 -13.09
C TRP A 115 -0.89 -20.19 -12.04
N ASN A 116 0.21 -19.47 -12.24
CA ASN A 116 1.39 -19.50 -11.36
C ASN A 116 1.50 -18.18 -10.60
N TYR A 117 0.45 -17.85 -9.83
CA TYR A 117 0.38 -16.55 -9.16
C TYR A 117 1.41 -16.39 -8.04
N GLU A 118 1.68 -17.45 -7.30
CA GLU A 118 2.69 -17.46 -6.24
C GLU A 118 4.08 -17.17 -6.83
N ASP A 119 4.45 -17.84 -7.94
CA ASP A 119 5.69 -17.58 -8.66
C ASP A 119 5.76 -16.13 -9.18
N TYR A 120 4.66 -15.63 -9.73
CA TYR A 120 4.55 -14.23 -10.15
C TYR A 120 4.78 -13.29 -8.97
N PHE A 121 4.13 -13.52 -7.84
CA PHE A 121 4.19 -12.64 -6.67
C PHE A 121 5.62 -12.51 -6.14
N PHE A 122 6.33 -13.65 -5.97
CA PHE A 122 7.68 -13.64 -5.42
C PHE A 122 8.77 -13.30 -6.45
N ASN A 123 8.63 -13.73 -7.69
CA ASN A 123 9.71 -13.62 -8.68
C ASN A 123 9.55 -12.41 -9.62
N GLU A 124 8.35 -11.82 -9.73
CA GLU A 124 8.13 -10.63 -10.56
C GLU A 124 7.58 -9.45 -9.77
N PHE A 125 6.48 -9.64 -9.02
CA PHE A 125 5.76 -8.52 -8.40
C PHE A 125 6.55 -7.85 -7.28
N ILE A 126 7.03 -8.58 -6.29
CA ILE A 126 7.87 -8.04 -5.20
C ILE A 126 9.11 -7.33 -5.77
N PRO A 127 9.95 -7.97 -6.63
CA PRO A 127 11.11 -7.29 -7.20
C PRO A 127 10.77 -6.02 -7.99
N PHE A 128 9.66 -6.03 -8.73
CA PHE A 128 9.20 -4.86 -9.48
C PHE A 128 8.84 -3.70 -8.55
N ILE A 129 8.05 -3.97 -7.50
CA ILE A 129 7.62 -2.95 -6.53
C ILE A 129 8.83 -2.37 -5.80
N GLU A 130 9.74 -3.21 -5.32
CA GLU A 130 10.92 -2.79 -4.57
C GLU A 130 11.94 -2.01 -5.42
N LYS A 131 11.98 -2.27 -6.71
CA LYS A 131 12.79 -1.48 -7.66
C LYS A 131 12.16 -0.14 -8.01
N LYS A 132 10.82 -0.08 -8.08
CA LYS A 132 10.08 1.09 -8.54
C LYS A 132 9.86 2.12 -7.44
N TYR A 133 9.72 1.67 -6.19
CA TYR A 133 9.41 2.52 -5.05
C TYR A 133 10.51 2.46 -3.99
N ARG A 134 10.58 3.46 -3.13
CA ARG A 134 11.54 3.50 -2.02
C ARG A 134 11.13 2.57 -0.88
N VAL A 135 11.44 1.30 -1.02
CA VAL A 135 11.10 0.21 -0.10
C VAL A 135 12.35 -0.30 0.60
N LYS A 136 12.25 -0.55 1.89
CA LYS A 136 13.24 -1.34 2.63
C LYS A 136 13.08 -2.80 2.23
N SER A 137 13.95 -3.30 1.35
CA SER A 137 13.83 -4.61 0.70
C SER A 137 14.21 -5.83 1.56
N GLU A 138 14.59 -5.63 2.83
CA GLU A 138 14.87 -6.72 3.75
C GLU A 138 13.57 -7.37 4.27
N LYS A 139 13.55 -8.70 4.43
CA LYS A 139 12.36 -9.47 4.88
C LYS A 139 11.69 -8.90 6.13
N LYS A 140 12.48 -8.43 7.10
CA LYS A 140 11.95 -7.84 8.36
C LYS A 140 11.13 -6.56 8.19
N TYR A 141 11.18 -5.92 7.02
CA TYR A 141 10.41 -4.72 6.69
C TYR A 141 9.24 -4.99 5.75
N ARG A 142 9.00 -6.26 5.40
CA ARG A 142 7.84 -6.71 4.64
C ARG A 142 6.79 -7.26 5.59
N ALA A 143 5.57 -6.82 5.40
CA ALA A 143 4.40 -7.43 6.02
C ALA A 143 3.42 -7.87 4.92
N ILE A 144 2.60 -8.86 5.25
CA ILE A 144 1.53 -9.34 4.40
C ILE A 144 0.28 -9.53 5.23
N ALA A 145 -0.86 -9.09 4.72
CA ALA A 145 -2.16 -9.26 5.32
C ALA A 145 -3.23 -9.43 4.24
N GLY A 146 -4.41 -9.89 4.60
CA GLY A 146 -5.49 -10.04 3.66
C GLY A 146 -6.78 -10.52 4.28
N LEU A 147 -7.88 -10.38 3.51
CA LEU A 147 -9.21 -10.81 3.89
C LEU A 147 -9.56 -12.13 3.21
N SER A 148 -10.17 -13.08 3.94
CA SER A 148 -10.72 -14.31 3.38
C SER A 148 -9.69 -15.07 2.51
N MET A 149 -9.90 -15.16 1.20
CA MET A 149 -8.94 -15.74 0.25
C MET A 149 -7.54 -15.09 0.38
N GLY A 150 -7.48 -13.76 0.55
CA GLY A 150 -6.24 -13.03 0.81
C GLY A 150 -5.63 -13.37 2.16
N GLY A 151 -6.44 -13.70 3.17
CA GLY A 151 -5.97 -14.21 4.46
C GLY A 151 -5.27 -15.56 4.30
N GLY A 152 -5.84 -16.48 3.52
CA GLY A 152 -5.20 -17.75 3.15
C GLY A 152 -3.89 -17.53 2.39
N GLY A 153 -3.88 -16.62 1.41
CA GLY A 153 -2.67 -16.22 0.69
C GLY A 153 -1.60 -15.67 1.61
N SER A 154 -1.97 -14.78 2.52
CA SER A 154 -1.06 -14.18 3.50
C SER A 154 -0.43 -15.21 4.42
N PHE A 155 -1.23 -16.19 4.89
CA PHE A 155 -0.71 -17.27 5.74
C PHE A 155 0.34 -18.12 5.02
N VAL A 156 0.06 -18.55 3.78
CA VAL A 156 1.01 -19.36 3.00
C VAL A 156 2.26 -18.54 2.66
N TYR A 157 2.11 -17.31 2.21
CA TYR A 157 3.24 -16.46 1.82
C TYR A 157 4.16 -16.08 2.99
N ALA A 158 3.61 -16.00 4.21
CA ALA A 158 4.42 -15.74 5.41
C ALA A 158 5.38 -16.90 5.76
N LEU A 159 5.14 -18.10 5.20
CA LEU A 159 6.00 -19.27 5.41
C LEU A 159 7.21 -19.33 4.45
N HIS A 160 7.22 -18.46 3.43
CA HIS A 160 8.36 -18.27 2.52
C HIS A 160 9.39 -17.32 3.15
#